data_58faed0b3ae9463efc200608b8ab8ca4
#
_entry.id   58faed0b3ae9463efc200608b8ab8ca4
#
_cell.length_a   1.000
_cell.length_b   1.000
_cell.length_c   1.000
_cell.angle_alpha   90.00
_cell.angle_beta   90.00
_cell.angle_gamma   90.00
#
_symmetry.space_group_name_H-M   'P 1'
#
loop_
_entity.id
_entity.type
_entity.pdbx_description
1 polymer ?
#
loop_
_entity_poly.entity_id
_entity_poly.type
_entity_poly.pdbx_seq_one_letter_code
_entity_poly.pdbx_strand_id
1 'polypeptide(L)'
;MIVLSSEKSKISIIVPTFNEAGNMHPLLSRIKNALEGENYEIVIVDDSSPDKTADKALEAARELGIEGRVKVIVRNGERGLSTAVVKGLENADGDIMVVMDGDLQHPPEMIKSLISPIIKEEAEVSIGVRRGKGYQGLSFLRRIVSKAASTLSKILLPQTRNITDPMSGFFALKKEVFRRARGRLNPKGFKILLELIVKANVPPEKIKEVEFVFERRRWGESKLNSREVFNFLWHLLNLNEFRILKFMLVGISGIFVNEGVLWLSYYKAGIMLELSAALGIESSILSNYLLNSIFTFKKRNAGSFIGRMARYHISTAIGVLINYATLLVLSKALHVEVLFSNLIGIFLGFVANYALSERFVWKELSGDET
;
A
#
# COMPACT_ATOMS: atom_id res chain seq x y z
N MET A 1 -22.13 6.70 41.09
CA MET A 1 -21.05 5.87 40.58
C MET A 1 -21.66 4.88 39.60
N ILE A 2 -21.83 5.31 38.35
CA ILE A 2 -22.39 4.45 37.29
C ILE A 2 -21.19 3.70 36.71
N VAL A 3 -21.09 2.41 37.09
CA VAL A 3 -20.18 1.48 36.43
C VAL A 3 -20.77 1.24 35.05
N LEU A 4 -20.29 1.97 34.05
CA LEU A 4 -20.49 1.59 32.65
C LEU A 4 -19.75 0.26 32.48
N SER A 5 -20.49 -0.84 32.37
CA SER A 5 -19.97 -2.11 31.87
C SER A 5 -19.39 -1.81 30.51
N SER A 6 -18.05 -1.84 30.40
CA SER A 6 -17.39 -1.78 29.10
C SER A 6 -17.79 -3.07 28.36
N GLU A 7 -18.85 -3.02 27.55
CA GLU A 7 -19.10 -4.09 26.59
C GLU A 7 -17.82 -4.29 25.81
N LYS A 8 -17.26 -5.51 25.89
CA LYS A 8 -16.08 -5.85 25.10
C LYS A 8 -16.38 -5.62 23.62
N SER A 9 -15.57 -4.83 22.95
CA SER A 9 -15.71 -4.60 21.51
C SER A 9 -15.87 -5.91 20.75
N LYS A 10 -16.87 -6.01 19.89
CA LYS A 10 -17.08 -7.20 19.07
C LYS A 10 -15.99 -7.31 18.00
N ILE A 11 -15.44 -8.53 17.84
CA ILE A 11 -14.39 -8.84 16.88
C ILE A 11 -14.97 -9.65 15.73
N SER A 12 -14.82 -9.23 14.49
CA SER A 12 -15.18 -10.00 13.31
C SER A 12 -13.93 -10.57 12.64
N ILE A 13 -13.87 -11.87 12.46
CA ILE A 13 -12.77 -12.55 11.75
C ILE A 13 -13.25 -12.88 10.34
N ILE A 14 -12.67 -12.26 9.34
CA ILE A 14 -12.99 -12.43 7.94
C ILE A 14 -12.00 -13.41 7.31
N VAL A 15 -12.52 -14.54 6.80
CA VAL A 15 -11.74 -15.61 6.21
C VAL A 15 -12.20 -15.84 4.77
N PRO A 16 -11.52 -15.31 3.77
CA PRO A 16 -11.74 -15.67 2.38
C PRO A 16 -11.24 -17.09 2.12
N THR A 17 -12.03 -17.90 1.41
CA THR A 17 -11.71 -19.31 1.14
C THR A 17 -11.92 -19.69 -0.32
N PHE A 18 -11.04 -20.58 -0.81
CA PHE A 18 -11.20 -21.30 -2.08
C PHE A 18 -10.40 -22.59 -2.04
N ASN A 19 -11.09 -23.75 -2.00
CA ASN A 19 -10.53 -25.10 -1.87
C ASN A 19 -9.74 -25.29 -0.56
N GLU A 20 -10.40 -25.00 0.57
CA GLU A 20 -9.81 -25.06 1.91
C GLU A 20 -10.58 -26.02 2.84
N ALA A 21 -11.37 -26.98 2.30
CA ALA A 21 -12.22 -27.87 3.08
C ALA A 21 -11.49 -28.60 4.23
N GLY A 22 -10.27 -29.07 3.96
CA GLY A 22 -9.44 -29.77 4.95
C GLY A 22 -8.92 -28.88 6.09
N ASN A 23 -8.92 -27.57 5.90
CA ASN A 23 -8.43 -26.60 6.87
C ASN A 23 -9.55 -26.03 7.77
N MET A 24 -10.83 -26.21 7.43
CA MET A 24 -11.94 -25.55 8.14
C MET A 24 -12.05 -25.96 9.60
N HIS A 25 -12.07 -27.26 9.90
CA HIS A 25 -12.17 -27.71 11.29
C HIS A 25 -10.99 -27.25 12.15
N PRO A 26 -9.70 -27.47 11.77
CA PRO A 26 -8.56 -27.01 12.57
C PRO A 26 -8.51 -25.48 12.69
N LEU A 27 -8.89 -24.72 11.65
CA LEU A 27 -8.93 -23.27 11.70
C LEU A 27 -9.95 -22.76 12.70
N LEU A 28 -11.20 -23.23 12.62
CA LEU A 28 -12.29 -22.82 13.53
C LEU A 28 -12.00 -23.20 14.97
N SER A 29 -11.44 -24.40 15.21
CA SER A 29 -11.01 -24.85 16.53
C SER A 29 -9.94 -23.93 17.13
N ARG A 30 -8.91 -23.56 16.35
CA ARG A 30 -7.83 -22.65 16.81
C ARG A 30 -8.37 -21.23 17.07
N ILE A 31 -9.27 -20.70 16.20
CA ILE A 31 -9.90 -19.38 16.42
C ILE A 31 -10.74 -19.41 17.72
N LYS A 32 -11.58 -20.44 17.92
CA LYS A 32 -12.36 -20.62 19.14
C LYS A 32 -11.47 -20.56 20.38
N ASN A 33 -10.38 -21.33 20.41
CA ASN A 33 -9.47 -21.38 21.55
C ASN A 33 -8.73 -20.04 21.76
N ALA A 34 -8.29 -19.41 20.68
CA ALA A 34 -7.58 -18.11 20.73
C ALA A 34 -8.46 -16.99 21.27
N LEU A 35 -9.78 -17.03 20.99
CA LEU A 35 -10.74 -16.00 21.36
C LEU A 35 -11.72 -16.44 22.47
N GLU A 36 -11.33 -17.45 23.25
CA GLU A 36 -12.10 -17.85 24.42
C GLU A 36 -12.33 -16.66 25.35
N GLY A 37 -13.59 -16.48 25.78
CA GLY A 37 -14.03 -15.37 26.64
C GLY A 37 -14.20 -14.01 25.93
N GLU A 38 -13.95 -13.92 24.61
CA GLU A 38 -14.16 -12.70 23.82
C GLU A 38 -15.52 -12.73 23.10
N ASN A 39 -16.03 -11.53 22.78
CA ASN A 39 -17.21 -11.36 21.91
C ASN A 39 -16.73 -11.34 20.44
N TYR A 40 -16.98 -12.42 19.69
CA TYR A 40 -16.51 -12.53 18.31
C TYR A 40 -17.50 -13.23 17.40
N GLU A 41 -17.34 -13.00 16.11
CA GLU A 41 -17.96 -13.74 15.01
C GLU A 41 -16.90 -14.10 13.97
N ILE A 42 -17.18 -15.11 13.15
CA ILE A 42 -16.33 -15.55 12.02
C ILE A 42 -17.18 -15.45 10.76
N VAL A 43 -16.70 -14.70 9.78
CA VAL A 43 -17.32 -14.53 8.45
C VAL A 43 -16.45 -15.23 7.41
N ILE A 44 -16.89 -16.42 7.00
CA ILE A 44 -16.24 -17.20 5.93
C ILE A 44 -16.85 -16.77 4.60
N VAL A 45 -16.01 -16.39 3.65
CA VAL A 45 -16.44 -16.00 2.30
C VAL A 45 -15.84 -16.97 1.29
N ASP A 46 -16.67 -17.87 0.78
CA ASP A 46 -16.26 -18.94 -0.12
C ASP A 46 -16.56 -18.64 -1.58
N ASP A 47 -15.57 -18.78 -2.45
CA ASP A 47 -15.67 -18.54 -3.89
C ASP A 47 -16.22 -19.75 -4.67
N SER A 48 -17.30 -20.35 -4.20
CA SER A 48 -17.93 -21.56 -4.75
C SER A 48 -16.91 -22.68 -4.92
N SER A 49 -16.28 -23.06 -3.81
CA SER A 49 -15.26 -24.12 -3.77
C SER A 49 -15.86 -25.49 -4.17
N PRO A 50 -15.30 -26.17 -5.17
CA PRO A 50 -15.76 -27.49 -5.60
C PRO A 50 -15.52 -28.59 -4.53
N ASP A 51 -14.61 -28.37 -3.58
CA ASP A 51 -14.28 -29.30 -2.49
C ASP A 51 -15.25 -29.21 -1.29
N LYS A 52 -16.35 -28.44 -1.43
CA LYS A 52 -17.37 -28.22 -0.38
C LYS A 52 -16.82 -27.52 0.88
N THR A 53 -15.89 -26.59 0.71
CA THR A 53 -15.33 -25.79 1.81
C THR A 53 -16.42 -25.17 2.69
N ALA A 54 -17.46 -24.56 2.08
CA ALA A 54 -18.59 -23.94 2.82
C ALA A 54 -19.34 -24.95 3.69
N ASP A 55 -19.64 -26.15 3.16
CA ASP A 55 -20.33 -27.19 3.92
C ASP A 55 -19.47 -27.68 5.08
N LYS A 56 -18.18 -27.88 4.84
CA LYS A 56 -17.21 -28.31 5.87
C LYS A 56 -17.01 -27.25 6.96
N ALA A 57 -17.12 -25.98 6.63
CA ALA A 57 -17.09 -24.91 7.62
C ALA A 57 -18.32 -24.94 8.54
N LEU A 58 -19.51 -25.17 7.99
CA LEU A 58 -20.76 -25.29 8.77
C LEU A 58 -20.77 -26.57 9.65
N GLU A 59 -20.28 -27.69 9.11
CA GLU A 59 -20.12 -28.94 9.84
C GLU A 59 -19.17 -28.75 11.03
N ALA A 60 -17.99 -28.20 10.80
CA ALA A 60 -17.03 -27.90 11.86
C ALA A 60 -17.57 -26.91 12.91
N ALA A 61 -18.32 -25.91 12.50
CA ALA A 61 -18.92 -24.96 13.43
C ALA A 61 -19.91 -25.64 14.40
N ARG A 62 -20.73 -26.61 13.91
CA ARG A 62 -21.64 -27.42 14.73
C ARG A 62 -20.87 -28.33 15.68
N GLU A 63 -19.89 -29.07 15.18
CA GLU A 63 -19.05 -29.97 15.99
C GLU A 63 -18.35 -29.24 17.13
N LEU A 64 -17.94 -27.99 16.87
CA LEU A 64 -17.29 -27.13 17.85
C LEU A 64 -18.26 -26.35 18.76
N GLY A 65 -19.56 -26.40 18.51
CA GLY A 65 -20.58 -25.66 19.28
C GLY A 65 -20.48 -24.15 19.14
N ILE A 66 -20.11 -23.66 17.95
CA ILE A 66 -19.94 -22.24 17.64
C ILE A 66 -20.77 -21.80 16.41
N GLU A 67 -21.79 -22.59 16.01
CA GLU A 67 -22.63 -22.30 14.84
C GLU A 67 -23.26 -20.91 14.87
N GLY A 68 -23.66 -20.43 16.04
CA GLY A 68 -24.20 -19.08 16.24
C GLY A 68 -23.19 -17.94 16.05
N ARG A 69 -21.90 -18.27 15.94
CA ARG A 69 -20.81 -17.31 15.72
C ARG A 69 -20.20 -17.37 14.31
N VAL A 70 -20.60 -18.36 13.49
CA VAL A 70 -20.03 -18.57 12.14
C VAL A 70 -21.07 -18.23 11.08
N LYS A 71 -20.72 -17.29 10.23
CA LYS A 71 -21.50 -16.90 9.05
C LYS A 71 -20.75 -17.33 7.81
N VAL A 72 -21.37 -18.14 6.96
CA VAL A 72 -20.79 -18.57 5.68
C VAL A 72 -21.51 -17.87 4.53
N ILE A 73 -20.75 -17.26 3.64
CA ILE A 73 -21.22 -16.55 2.45
C ILE A 73 -20.60 -17.23 1.24
N VAL A 74 -21.41 -17.87 0.42
CA VAL A 74 -20.97 -18.45 -0.86
C VAL A 74 -21.19 -17.44 -1.97
N ARG A 75 -20.14 -17.15 -2.75
CA ARG A 75 -20.20 -16.23 -3.90
C ARG A 75 -20.29 -16.99 -5.21
N ASN A 76 -21.37 -16.81 -5.93
CA ASN A 76 -21.59 -17.45 -7.23
C ASN A 76 -21.13 -16.52 -8.35
N GLY A 77 -20.27 -17.04 -9.26
CA GLY A 77 -19.83 -16.32 -10.47
C GLY A 77 -18.72 -15.26 -10.24
N GLU A 78 -18.40 -14.93 -9.02
CA GLU A 78 -17.30 -14.01 -8.66
C GLU A 78 -16.13 -14.78 -8.07
N ARG A 79 -14.91 -14.45 -8.48
CA ARG A 79 -13.68 -15.00 -7.91
C ARG A 79 -12.67 -13.89 -7.64
N GLY A 80 -12.02 -13.97 -6.51
CA GLY A 80 -10.91 -13.06 -6.18
C GLY A 80 -10.79 -12.76 -4.70
N LEU A 81 -9.57 -12.85 -4.18
CA LEU A 81 -9.28 -12.69 -2.77
C LEU A 81 -9.74 -11.32 -2.23
N SER A 82 -9.38 -10.22 -2.91
CA SER A 82 -9.74 -8.88 -2.46
C SER A 82 -11.24 -8.63 -2.45
N THR A 83 -11.97 -9.11 -3.45
CA THR A 83 -13.44 -9.00 -3.49
C THR A 83 -14.12 -9.85 -2.42
N ALA A 84 -13.54 -11.04 -2.10
CA ALA A 84 -14.02 -11.88 -1.01
C ALA A 84 -13.83 -11.18 0.35
N VAL A 85 -12.66 -10.58 0.58
CA VAL A 85 -12.41 -9.81 1.80
C VAL A 85 -13.38 -8.64 1.93
N VAL A 86 -13.60 -7.85 0.87
CA VAL A 86 -14.56 -6.73 0.90
C VAL A 86 -15.98 -7.23 1.23
N LYS A 87 -16.41 -8.34 0.60
CA LYS A 87 -17.70 -8.94 0.90
C LYS A 87 -17.83 -9.38 2.35
N GLY A 88 -16.74 -9.93 2.92
CA GLY A 88 -16.69 -10.29 4.35
C GLY A 88 -16.77 -9.06 5.25
N LEU A 89 -15.98 -8.01 4.96
CA LEU A 89 -16.03 -6.73 5.71
C LEU A 89 -17.39 -6.06 5.65
N GLU A 90 -18.11 -6.16 4.53
CA GLU A 90 -19.48 -5.63 4.37
C GLU A 90 -20.52 -6.36 5.23
N ASN A 91 -20.28 -7.63 5.53
CA ASN A 91 -21.19 -8.48 6.28
C ASN A 91 -20.75 -8.71 7.73
N ALA A 92 -19.69 -8.05 8.15
CA ALA A 92 -19.15 -8.10 9.49
C ALA A 92 -19.79 -7.03 10.40
N ASP A 93 -20.16 -7.42 11.62
CA ASP A 93 -20.84 -6.55 12.59
C ASP A 93 -19.89 -5.96 13.63
N GLY A 94 -18.70 -6.56 13.82
CA GLY A 94 -17.74 -6.19 14.85
C GLY A 94 -17.15 -4.80 14.69
N ASP A 95 -16.72 -4.21 15.80
CA ASP A 95 -16.03 -2.91 15.84
C ASP A 95 -14.58 -3.02 15.36
N ILE A 96 -13.99 -4.21 15.57
CA ILE A 96 -12.64 -4.57 15.11
C ILE A 96 -12.80 -5.71 14.09
N MET A 97 -12.25 -5.52 12.92
CA MET A 97 -12.30 -6.45 11.81
C MET A 97 -10.90 -7.03 11.58
N VAL A 98 -10.78 -8.35 11.64
CA VAL A 98 -9.53 -9.10 11.38
C VAL A 98 -9.67 -9.86 10.08
N VAL A 99 -8.70 -9.73 9.19
CA VAL A 99 -8.62 -10.50 7.95
C VAL A 99 -7.48 -11.50 8.07
N MET A 100 -7.73 -12.76 7.73
CA MET A 100 -6.73 -13.82 7.72
C MET A 100 -7.06 -14.87 6.66
N ASP A 101 -6.03 -15.52 6.12
CA ASP A 101 -6.20 -16.61 5.13
C ASP A 101 -6.70 -17.91 5.80
N GLY A 102 -7.42 -18.74 5.02
CA GLY A 102 -7.98 -20.01 5.49
C GLY A 102 -7.00 -21.18 5.50
N ASP A 103 -5.75 -21.00 5.07
CA ASP A 103 -4.74 -22.03 4.83
C ASP A 103 -3.85 -22.36 6.06
N LEU A 104 -4.19 -21.83 7.23
CA LEU A 104 -3.47 -21.98 8.51
C LEU A 104 -2.04 -21.40 8.55
N GLN A 105 -1.63 -20.64 7.53
CA GLN A 105 -0.32 -19.96 7.55
C GLN A 105 -0.30 -18.76 8.51
N HIS A 106 -1.46 -18.15 8.74
CA HIS A 106 -1.69 -17.12 9.73
C HIS A 106 -2.16 -17.76 11.05
N PRO A 107 -1.35 -17.71 12.12
CA PRO A 107 -1.72 -18.37 13.37
C PRO A 107 -2.85 -17.63 14.09
N PRO A 108 -4.02 -18.27 14.31
CA PRO A 108 -5.15 -17.66 15.03
C PRO A 108 -4.81 -17.16 16.44
N GLU A 109 -3.83 -17.77 17.08
CA GLU A 109 -3.33 -17.39 18.41
C GLU A 109 -2.77 -15.97 18.46
N MET A 110 -2.36 -15.44 17.30
CA MET A 110 -1.86 -14.07 17.17
C MET A 110 -2.95 -13.02 17.07
N ILE A 111 -4.23 -13.40 16.95
CA ILE A 111 -5.34 -12.44 16.79
C ILE A 111 -5.38 -11.45 17.98
N LYS A 112 -5.26 -11.93 19.22
CA LYS A 112 -5.24 -11.05 20.41
C LYS A 112 -4.09 -10.05 20.37
N SER A 113 -2.90 -10.47 19.97
CA SER A 113 -1.75 -9.58 19.81
C SER A 113 -1.97 -8.58 18.67
N LEU A 114 -2.56 -9.02 17.56
CA LEU A 114 -2.83 -8.20 16.39
C LEU A 114 -3.85 -7.09 16.68
N ILE A 115 -4.91 -7.37 17.45
CA ILE A 115 -5.93 -6.37 17.78
C ILE A 115 -5.54 -5.48 18.98
N SER A 116 -4.54 -5.86 19.78
CA SER A 116 -4.13 -5.12 20.98
C SER A 116 -3.83 -3.64 20.74
N PRO A 117 -3.07 -3.23 19.70
CA PRO A 117 -2.85 -1.81 19.42
C PRO A 117 -4.13 -1.03 19.09
N ILE A 118 -5.14 -1.71 18.50
CA ILE A 118 -6.42 -1.10 18.16
C ILE A 118 -7.28 -0.92 19.42
N ILE A 119 -7.33 -1.93 20.29
CA ILE A 119 -8.04 -1.86 21.57
C ILE A 119 -7.47 -0.75 22.47
N LYS A 120 -6.13 -0.58 22.46
CA LYS A 120 -5.44 0.47 23.21
C LYS A 120 -5.53 1.86 22.55
N GLU A 121 -6.24 2.00 21.44
CA GLU A 121 -6.37 3.24 20.67
C GLU A 121 -5.05 3.81 20.08
N GLU A 122 -3.99 3.02 20.11
CA GLU A 122 -2.68 3.36 19.54
C GLU A 122 -2.68 3.29 18.00
N ALA A 123 -3.56 2.46 17.42
CA ALA A 123 -3.67 2.23 15.99
C ALA A 123 -5.11 2.20 15.48
N GLU A 124 -5.28 2.53 14.20
CA GLU A 124 -6.51 2.25 13.44
C GLU A 124 -6.38 0.99 12.60
N VAL A 125 -5.15 0.66 12.20
CA VAL A 125 -4.80 -0.55 11.44
C VAL A 125 -3.60 -1.22 12.09
N SER A 126 -3.67 -2.53 12.28
CA SER A 126 -2.59 -3.37 12.77
C SER A 126 -2.28 -4.46 11.77
N ILE A 127 -1.02 -4.63 11.41
CA ILE A 127 -0.56 -5.51 10.34
C ILE A 127 0.30 -6.61 10.91
N GLY A 128 -0.05 -7.86 10.65
CA GLY A 128 0.82 -8.98 10.95
C GLY A 128 1.99 -9.04 9.97
N VAL A 129 3.21 -8.98 10.50
CA VAL A 129 4.44 -9.06 9.70
C VAL A 129 5.23 -10.29 10.06
N ARG A 130 5.84 -10.93 9.06
CA ARG A 130 6.57 -12.18 9.23
C ARG A 130 7.90 -11.96 9.93
N ARG A 131 8.14 -12.67 11.04
CA ARG A 131 9.43 -12.63 11.74
C ARG A 131 10.39 -13.71 11.25
N GLY A 132 11.69 -13.38 11.14
CA GLY A 132 12.78 -14.31 10.96
C GLY A 132 12.82 -15.03 9.61
N LYS A 133 13.18 -16.33 9.61
CA LYS A 133 13.43 -17.16 8.43
C LYS A 133 12.22 -17.43 7.50
N GLY A 134 11.11 -16.72 7.64
CA GLY A 134 9.94 -16.81 6.76
C GLY A 134 10.23 -16.50 5.27
N TYR A 135 11.44 -15.96 5.00
CA TYR A 135 12.01 -15.84 3.64
C TYR A 135 12.82 -17.07 3.21
N GLN A 136 13.02 -18.08 4.08
CA GLN A 136 13.75 -19.33 3.76
C GLN A 136 12.87 -20.25 2.92
N GLY A 137 12.91 -20.12 1.65
CA GLY A 137 12.12 -20.89 0.66
C GLY A 137 11.76 -20.07 -0.57
N LEU A 138 11.92 -18.74 -0.49
CA LEU A 138 11.78 -17.89 -1.65
C LEU A 138 13.08 -17.87 -2.45
N SER A 139 13.00 -18.04 -3.78
CA SER A 139 14.14 -17.85 -4.67
C SER A 139 14.69 -16.42 -4.53
N PHE A 140 15.99 -16.24 -4.81
CA PHE A 140 16.65 -14.93 -4.75
C PHE A 140 15.89 -13.85 -5.54
N LEU A 141 15.42 -14.19 -6.74
CA LEU A 141 14.60 -13.30 -7.57
C LEU A 141 13.30 -12.87 -6.88
N ARG A 142 12.60 -13.79 -6.21
CA ARG A 142 11.36 -13.47 -5.48
C ARG A 142 11.61 -12.50 -4.32
N ARG A 143 12.76 -12.59 -3.65
CA ARG A 143 13.15 -11.65 -2.59
C ARG A 143 13.39 -10.25 -3.16
N ILE A 144 14.08 -10.15 -4.30
CA ILE A 144 14.33 -8.86 -4.99
C ILE A 144 13.00 -8.25 -5.40
N VAL A 145 12.12 -9.00 -6.07
CA VAL A 145 10.81 -8.53 -6.52
C VAL A 145 9.96 -8.05 -5.33
N SER A 146 9.92 -8.80 -4.23
CA SER A 146 9.17 -8.43 -3.02
C SER A 146 9.73 -7.14 -2.40
N LYS A 147 11.06 -7.01 -2.29
CA LYS A 147 11.71 -5.81 -1.76
C LYS A 147 11.50 -4.59 -2.67
N ALA A 148 11.60 -4.77 -3.98
CA ALA A 148 11.32 -3.73 -4.96
C ALA A 148 9.86 -3.27 -4.89
N ALA A 149 8.90 -4.21 -4.79
CA ALA A 149 7.49 -3.92 -4.66
C ALA A 149 7.17 -3.13 -3.36
N SER A 150 7.77 -3.53 -2.23
CA SER A 150 7.64 -2.80 -0.96
C SER A 150 8.25 -1.39 -1.05
N THR A 151 9.44 -1.25 -1.65
CA THR A 151 10.08 0.06 -1.83
C THR A 151 9.26 0.96 -2.74
N LEU A 152 8.75 0.42 -3.85
CA LEU A 152 7.92 1.16 -4.80
C LEU A 152 6.61 1.61 -4.15
N SER A 153 5.94 0.76 -3.37
CA SER A 153 4.74 1.16 -2.64
C SER A 153 5.02 2.31 -1.66
N LYS A 154 6.16 2.30 -0.95
CA LYS A 154 6.57 3.38 -0.05
C LYS A 154 6.85 4.70 -0.78
N ILE A 155 7.39 4.64 -2.00
CA ILE A 155 7.64 5.82 -2.83
C ILE A 155 6.33 6.41 -3.35
N LEU A 156 5.44 5.56 -3.89
CA LEU A 156 4.20 5.98 -4.54
C LEU A 156 3.07 6.32 -3.56
N LEU A 157 3.06 5.69 -2.39
CA LEU A 157 1.99 5.78 -1.39
C LEU A 157 2.57 6.20 -0.03
N PRO A 158 2.59 7.51 0.29
CA PRO A 158 3.19 8.04 1.53
C PRO A 158 2.64 7.40 2.80
N GLN A 159 1.36 6.95 2.80
CA GLN A 159 0.72 6.27 3.92
C GLN A 159 1.40 4.95 4.28
N THR A 160 2.14 4.34 3.34
CA THR A 160 2.80 3.03 3.56
C THR A 160 4.25 3.12 4.01
N ARG A 161 4.77 4.32 4.26
CA ARG A 161 6.21 4.56 4.55
C ARG A 161 6.75 3.77 5.74
N ASN A 162 5.93 3.60 6.78
CA ASN A 162 6.31 2.91 8.01
C ASN A 162 5.97 1.42 7.99
N ILE A 163 5.45 0.88 6.88
CA ILE A 163 5.02 -0.51 6.76
C ILE A 163 6.14 -1.33 6.14
N THR A 164 6.53 -2.44 6.77
CA THR A 164 7.54 -3.36 6.23
C THR A 164 6.94 -4.36 5.24
N ASP A 165 5.72 -4.86 5.51
CA ASP A 165 4.96 -5.73 4.60
C ASP A 165 3.58 -5.15 4.27
N PRO A 166 3.50 -4.18 3.33
CA PRO A 166 2.23 -3.57 2.94
C PRO A 166 1.29 -4.53 2.17
N MET A 167 1.76 -5.73 1.90
CA MET A 167 1.04 -6.76 1.14
C MET A 167 0.55 -7.90 2.03
N SER A 168 0.65 -7.77 3.35
CA SER A 168 0.20 -8.81 4.28
C SER A 168 -1.30 -9.10 4.10
N GLY A 169 -1.64 -10.40 4.10
CA GLY A 169 -3.03 -10.89 4.16
C GLY A 169 -3.54 -11.03 5.59
N PHE A 170 -2.70 -10.77 6.60
CA PHE A 170 -3.03 -10.86 8.01
C PHE A 170 -3.00 -9.48 8.65
N PHE A 171 -4.18 -8.91 8.88
CA PHE A 171 -4.29 -7.57 9.44
C PHE A 171 -5.60 -7.36 10.19
N ALA A 172 -5.62 -6.37 11.07
CA ALA A 172 -6.82 -5.92 11.76
C ALA A 172 -7.03 -4.42 11.51
N LEU A 173 -8.29 -3.99 11.52
CA LEU A 173 -8.66 -2.58 11.36
C LEU A 173 -9.90 -2.24 12.19
N LYS A 174 -10.04 -0.97 12.57
CA LYS A 174 -11.29 -0.42 13.10
C LYS A 174 -12.36 -0.41 12.00
N LYS A 175 -13.61 -0.69 12.34
CA LYS A 175 -14.76 -0.63 11.41
C LYS A 175 -14.84 0.71 10.67
N GLU A 176 -14.46 1.81 11.34
CA GLU A 176 -14.45 3.15 10.76
C GLU A 176 -13.48 3.29 9.58
N VAL A 177 -12.35 2.57 9.59
CA VAL A 177 -11.40 2.55 8.46
C VAL A 177 -12.10 1.96 7.23
N PHE A 178 -12.80 0.84 7.39
CA PHE A 178 -13.57 0.25 6.29
C PHE A 178 -14.68 1.19 5.81
N ARG A 179 -15.44 1.81 6.73
CA ARG A 179 -16.49 2.76 6.36
C ARG A 179 -15.97 3.94 5.55
N ARG A 180 -14.82 4.50 5.93
CA ARG A 180 -14.16 5.59 5.17
C ARG A 180 -13.73 5.16 3.77
N ALA A 181 -13.32 3.91 3.58
CA ALA A 181 -12.82 3.38 2.31
C ALA A 181 -13.95 2.87 1.39
N ARG A 182 -15.02 2.27 1.93
CA ARG A 182 -16.02 1.41 1.25
C ARG A 182 -16.48 1.92 -0.11
N GLY A 183 -16.95 3.17 -0.20
CA GLY A 183 -17.49 3.75 -1.45
C GLY A 183 -16.43 4.07 -2.51
N ARG A 184 -15.13 3.88 -2.21
CA ARG A 184 -13.99 4.21 -3.09
C ARG A 184 -13.13 3.00 -3.43
N LEU A 185 -13.49 1.80 -2.90
CA LEU A 185 -12.76 0.56 -3.17
C LEU A 185 -13.01 0.07 -4.61
N ASN A 186 -11.95 -0.39 -5.24
CA ASN A 186 -11.99 -1.10 -6.52
C ASN A 186 -11.12 -2.37 -6.39
N PRO A 187 -11.60 -3.39 -5.67
CA PRO A 187 -10.83 -4.52 -5.20
C PRO A 187 -10.44 -5.46 -6.35
N LYS A 188 -9.40 -5.09 -7.09
CA LYS A 188 -8.81 -5.92 -8.16
C LYS A 188 -7.50 -6.53 -7.67
N GLY A 189 -7.40 -7.87 -7.70
CA GLY A 189 -6.18 -8.60 -7.33
C GLY A 189 -6.14 -9.02 -5.85
N PHE A 190 -4.93 -9.07 -5.25
CA PHE A 190 -4.67 -9.71 -3.94
C PHE A 190 -4.26 -8.75 -2.83
N LYS A 191 -4.35 -7.42 -3.01
CA LYS A 191 -3.70 -6.42 -2.14
C LYS A 191 -4.68 -5.42 -1.54
N ILE A 192 -5.75 -5.93 -0.95
CA ILE A 192 -6.82 -5.11 -0.39
C ILE A 192 -6.36 -4.22 0.77
N LEU A 193 -5.36 -4.65 1.57
CA LEU A 193 -4.82 -3.87 2.67
C LEU A 193 -4.30 -2.50 2.21
N LEU A 194 -3.50 -2.45 1.12
CA LEU A 194 -3.00 -1.20 0.55
C LEU A 194 -4.14 -0.26 0.16
N GLU A 195 -5.17 -0.81 -0.46
CA GLU A 195 -6.31 -0.04 -0.90
C GLU A 195 -7.11 0.53 0.26
N LEU A 196 -7.34 -0.28 1.30
CA LEU A 196 -8.00 0.16 2.54
C LEU A 196 -7.24 1.32 3.20
N ILE A 197 -5.92 1.18 3.37
CA ILE A 197 -5.08 2.22 3.98
C ILE A 197 -5.14 3.53 3.19
N VAL A 198 -4.95 3.46 1.86
CA VAL A 198 -4.90 4.66 1.00
C VAL A 198 -6.29 5.30 0.87
N LYS A 199 -7.34 4.50 0.63
CA LYS A 199 -8.71 5.03 0.44
C LYS A 199 -9.35 5.52 1.72
N ALA A 200 -8.98 4.95 2.87
CA ALA A 200 -9.40 5.46 4.17
C ALA A 200 -8.55 6.64 4.66
N ASN A 201 -7.48 7.00 3.94
CA ASN A 201 -6.49 8.00 4.34
C ASN A 201 -5.97 7.78 5.77
N VAL A 202 -5.54 6.54 6.06
CA VAL A 202 -5.04 6.18 7.40
C VAL A 202 -3.68 6.84 7.62
N PRO A 203 -3.52 7.65 8.69
CA PRO A 203 -2.23 8.27 8.98
C PRO A 203 -1.17 7.21 9.29
N PRO A 204 0.09 7.36 8.81
CA PRO A 204 1.15 6.37 9.03
C PRO A 204 1.42 6.06 10.51
N GLU A 205 1.23 7.01 11.41
CA GLU A 205 1.37 6.87 12.87
C GLU A 205 0.26 6.01 13.50
N LYS A 206 -0.90 5.90 12.83
CA LYS A 206 -2.02 5.05 13.23
C LYS A 206 -1.96 3.64 12.64
N ILE A 207 -0.82 3.26 12.08
CA ILE A 207 -0.55 1.92 11.57
C ILE A 207 0.54 1.30 12.43
N LYS A 208 0.27 0.12 13.01
CA LYS A 208 1.24 -0.65 13.81
C LYS A 208 1.49 -2.00 13.17
N GLU A 209 2.69 -2.52 13.36
CA GLU A 209 3.08 -3.86 12.92
C GLU A 209 3.25 -4.78 14.11
N VAL A 210 2.75 -6.00 13.98
CA VAL A 210 2.87 -7.07 14.98
C VAL A 210 3.57 -8.25 14.34
N GLU A 211 4.73 -8.61 14.88
CA GLU A 211 5.51 -9.72 14.35
C GLU A 211 4.90 -11.06 14.71
N PHE A 212 4.85 -11.97 13.74
CA PHE A 212 4.45 -13.36 13.96
C PHE A 212 5.34 -14.35 13.21
N VAL A 213 5.34 -15.60 13.69
CA VAL A 213 6.04 -16.69 13.01
C VAL A 213 5.09 -17.29 11.98
N PHE A 214 5.49 -17.24 10.72
CA PHE A 214 4.72 -17.79 9.62
C PHE A 214 4.80 -19.32 9.62
N GLU A 215 3.66 -20.00 9.70
CA GLU A 215 3.59 -21.45 9.67
C GLU A 215 3.78 -22.00 8.25
N ARG A 216 4.30 -23.22 8.14
CA ARG A 216 4.41 -23.88 6.83
C ARG A 216 3.02 -24.24 6.32
N ARG A 217 2.75 -23.91 5.06
CA ARG A 217 1.55 -24.34 4.37
C ARG A 217 1.44 -25.86 4.39
N ARG A 218 0.30 -26.39 4.81
CA ARG A 218 0.09 -27.85 4.85
C ARG A 218 -0.37 -28.39 3.49
N TRP A 219 -1.07 -27.58 2.68
CA TRP A 219 -1.64 -27.98 1.39
C TRP A 219 -1.57 -26.80 0.41
N GLY A 220 -1.34 -27.09 -0.92
CA GLY A 220 -1.40 -26.12 -2.01
C GLY A 220 -0.06 -25.50 -2.43
N GLU A 221 0.02 -25.02 -3.68
CA GLU A 221 1.19 -24.36 -4.29
C GLU A 221 1.01 -22.86 -4.44
N SER A 222 2.08 -22.10 -4.16
CA SER A 222 2.12 -20.64 -4.39
C SER A 222 2.50 -20.34 -5.84
N LYS A 223 1.59 -19.77 -6.61
CA LYS A 223 1.81 -19.37 -8.01
C LYS A 223 2.11 -17.88 -8.09
N LEU A 224 3.39 -17.47 -8.07
CA LEU A 224 3.79 -16.12 -8.46
C LEU A 224 3.96 -16.11 -9.99
N ASN A 225 3.04 -15.46 -10.69
CA ASN A 225 3.06 -15.34 -12.14
C ASN A 225 3.44 -13.89 -12.51
N SER A 226 4.12 -13.68 -13.64
CA SER A 226 4.46 -12.36 -14.19
C SER A 226 3.23 -11.43 -14.33
N ARG A 227 2.06 -12.00 -14.61
CA ARG A 227 0.78 -11.31 -14.66
C ARG A 227 0.40 -10.66 -13.31
N GLU A 228 0.74 -11.30 -12.19
CA GLU A 228 0.47 -10.75 -10.85
C GLU A 228 1.36 -9.56 -10.52
N VAL A 229 2.63 -9.60 -10.96
CA VAL A 229 3.55 -8.46 -10.83
C VAL A 229 3.04 -7.26 -11.62
N PHE A 230 2.59 -7.47 -12.87
CA PHE A 230 2.02 -6.42 -13.69
C PHE A 230 0.74 -5.84 -13.07
N ASN A 231 -0.18 -6.71 -12.60
CA ASN A 231 -1.41 -6.29 -11.93
C ASN A 231 -1.12 -5.48 -10.67
N PHE A 232 -0.09 -5.86 -9.91
CA PHE A 232 0.34 -5.12 -8.73
C PHE A 232 0.89 -3.72 -9.07
N LEU A 233 1.75 -3.62 -10.08
CA LEU A 233 2.27 -2.33 -10.55
C LEU A 233 1.14 -1.42 -11.03
N TRP A 234 0.22 -1.96 -11.82
CA TRP A 234 -0.96 -1.25 -12.28
C TRP A 234 -1.84 -0.77 -11.12
N HIS A 235 -2.03 -1.63 -10.12
CA HIS A 235 -2.77 -1.28 -8.91
C HIS A 235 -2.10 -0.14 -8.12
N LEU A 236 -0.77 -0.19 -7.96
CA LEU A 236 -0.02 0.90 -7.32
C LEU A 236 -0.15 2.23 -8.08
N LEU A 237 -0.03 2.20 -9.41
CA LEU A 237 -0.20 3.39 -10.24
C LEU A 237 -1.61 3.96 -10.10
N ASN A 238 -2.62 3.10 -10.06
CA ASN A 238 -4.01 3.52 -9.88
C ASN A 238 -4.24 4.12 -8.48
N LEU A 239 -3.73 3.50 -7.42
CA LEU A 239 -3.79 4.05 -6.06
C LEU A 239 -3.04 5.39 -5.94
N ASN A 240 -1.95 5.54 -6.66
CA ASN A 240 -1.22 6.80 -6.80
C ASN A 240 -1.93 7.84 -7.70
N GLU A 241 -3.13 7.54 -8.25
CA GLU A 241 -3.85 8.40 -9.22
C GLU A 241 -3.00 8.75 -10.45
N PHE A 242 -2.08 7.85 -10.84
CA PHE A 242 -1.09 8.03 -11.92
C PHE A 242 -0.20 9.27 -11.76
N ARG A 243 -0.04 9.78 -10.51
CA ARG A 243 0.74 11.01 -10.25
C ARG A 243 2.17 10.93 -10.76
N ILE A 244 2.84 9.79 -10.60
CA ILE A 244 4.22 9.63 -11.10
C ILE A 244 4.29 9.77 -12.62
N LEU A 245 3.31 9.24 -13.36
CA LEU A 245 3.28 9.37 -14.82
C LEU A 245 2.94 10.80 -15.25
N LYS A 246 2.02 11.46 -14.57
CA LYS A 246 1.71 12.88 -14.79
C LYS A 246 2.94 13.75 -14.53
N PHE A 247 3.65 13.49 -13.42
CA PHE A 247 4.89 14.20 -13.07
C PHE A 247 5.99 14.01 -14.13
N MET A 248 6.12 12.82 -14.67
CA MET A 248 7.04 12.50 -15.76
C MET A 248 6.68 13.28 -17.03
N LEU A 249 5.41 13.29 -17.43
CA LEU A 249 4.95 14.05 -18.62
C LEU A 249 5.17 15.55 -18.46
N VAL A 250 4.91 16.11 -17.27
CA VAL A 250 5.22 17.50 -16.96
C VAL A 250 6.74 17.75 -17.05
N GLY A 251 7.58 16.86 -16.52
CA GLY A 251 9.04 16.96 -16.66
C GLY A 251 9.51 16.98 -18.11
N ILE A 252 8.92 16.12 -18.96
CA ILE A 252 9.20 16.11 -20.41
C ILE A 252 8.77 17.43 -21.06
N SER A 253 7.60 17.98 -20.72
CA SER A 253 7.16 19.27 -21.25
C SER A 253 8.11 20.41 -20.86
N GLY A 254 8.73 20.33 -19.70
CA GLY A 254 9.74 21.30 -19.24
C GLY A 254 10.98 21.36 -20.14
N ILE A 255 11.36 20.26 -20.81
CA ILE A 255 12.45 20.25 -21.77
C ILE A 255 12.13 21.20 -22.93
N PHE A 256 10.91 21.12 -23.47
CA PHE A 256 10.49 22.00 -24.56
C PHE A 256 10.40 23.47 -24.13
N VAL A 257 9.99 23.75 -22.88
CA VAL A 257 9.99 25.11 -22.34
C VAL A 257 11.44 25.63 -22.23
N ASN A 258 12.36 24.83 -21.67
CA ASN A 258 13.77 25.19 -21.55
C ASN A 258 14.37 25.55 -22.93
N GLU A 259 14.26 24.65 -23.90
CA GLU A 259 14.82 24.83 -25.23
C GLU A 259 14.14 26.00 -25.99
N GLY A 260 12.83 26.16 -25.84
CA GLY A 260 12.10 27.27 -26.47
C GLY A 260 12.53 28.63 -25.93
N VAL A 261 12.67 28.77 -24.60
CA VAL A 261 13.13 30.01 -23.97
C VAL A 261 14.60 30.27 -24.30
N LEU A 262 15.46 29.28 -24.27
CA LEU A 262 16.86 29.38 -24.66
C LEU A 262 16.98 29.86 -26.09
N TRP A 263 16.22 29.26 -27.03
CA TRP A 263 16.23 29.64 -28.45
C TRP A 263 15.75 31.08 -28.66
N LEU A 264 14.64 31.49 -28.04
CA LEU A 264 14.08 32.83 -28.16
C LEU A 264 15.04 33.87 -27.59
N SER A 265 15.60 33.66 -26.40
CA SER A 265 16.47 34.63 -25.75
C SER A 265 17.83 34.74 -26.44
N TYR A 266 18.44 33.65 -26.84
CA TYR A 266 19.75 33.66 -27.49
C TYR A 266 19.70 34.06 -28.96
N TYR A 267 18.86 33.39 -29.79
CA TYR A 267 18.87 33.58 -31.22
C TYR A 267 17.98 34.77 -31.69
N LYS A 268 16.93 35.10 -30.94
CA LYS A 268 15.99 36.19 -31.35
C LYS A 268 16.22 37.49 -30.59
N ALA A 269 16.44 37.42 -29.27
CA ALA A 269 16.67 38.59 -28.44
C ALA A 269 18.15 38.99 -28.30
N GLY A 270 19.10 38.19 -28.78
CA GLY A 270 20.54 38.47 -28.72
C GLY A 270 21.13 38.49 -27.29
N ILE A 271 20.46 37.82 -26.34
CA ILE A 271 20.93 37.74 -24.97
C ILE A 271 22.12 36.77 -24.90
N MET A 272 23.14 37.07 -24.07
CA MET A 272 24.29 36.21 -23.89
C MET A 272 23.90 34.78 -23.49
N LEU A 273 24.67 33.78 -23.91
CA LEU A 273 24.33 32.35 -23.78
C LEU A 273 24.05 31.93 -22.32
N GLU A 274 24.92 32.36 -21.40
CA GLU A 274 24.84 32.00 -19.98
C GLU A 274 23.50 32.48 -19.35
N LEU A 275 23.09 33.71 -19.68
CA LEU A 275 21.83 34.28 -19.20
C LEU A 275 20.63 33.61 -19.89
N SER A 276 20.73 33.34 -21.18
CA SER A 276 19.70 32.60 -21.93
C SER A 276 19.48 31.19 -21.39
N ALA A 277 20.55 30.49 -21.05
CA ALA A 277 20.49 29.17 -20.42
C ALA A 277 19.84 29.24 -19.02
N ALA A 278 20.21 30.22 -18.20
CA ALA A 278 19.62 30.42 -16.89
C ALA A 278 18.11 30.75 -16.99
N LEU A 279 17.71 31.59 -17.92
CA LEU A 279 16.29 31.90 -18.19
C LEU A 279 15.50 30.67 -18.65
N GLY A 280 16.10 29.82 -19.51
CA GLY A 280 15.49 28.57 -19.95
C GLY A 280 15.22 27.60 -18.79
N ILE A 281 16.26 27.37 -17.98
CA ILE A 281 16.17 26.48 -16.80
C ILE A 281 15.10 26.99 -15.83
N GLU A 282 15.14 28.27 -15.46
CA GLU A 282 14.20 28.85 -14.51
C GLU A 282 12.76 28.79 -15.03
N SER A 283 12.54 29.14 -16.30
CA SER A 283 11.22 29.04 -16.96
C SER A 283 10.70 27.62 -16.97
N SER A 284 11.57 26.63 -17.19
CA SER A 284 11.21 25.20 -17.13
C SER A 284 10.80 24.80 -15.72
N ILE A 285 11.54 25.18 -14.68
CA ILE A 285 11.22 24.87 -13.28
C ILE A 285 9.87 25.49 -12.89
N LEU A 286 9.65 26.76 -13.23
CA LEU A 286 8.39 27.45 -12.97
C LEU A 286 7.20 26.81 -13.70
N SER A 287 7.36 26.51 -14.98
CA SER A 287 6.35 25.80 -15.77
C SER A 287 6.00 24.44 -15.16
N ASN A 288 7.03 23.65 -14.82
CA ASN A 288 6.85 22.34 -14.19
C ASN A 288 6.16 22.45 -12.83
N TYR A 289 6.51 23.45 -12.00
CA TYR A 289 5.83 23.71 -10.74
C TYR A 289 4.34 24.03 -10.94
N LEU A 290 4.01 24.92 -11.87
CA LEU A 290 2.64 25.30 -12.17
C LEU A 290 1.82 24.12 -12.69
N LEU A 291 2.34 23.41 -13.68
CA LEU A 291 1.67 22.24 -14.25
C LEU A 291 1.48 21.12 -13.23
N ASN A 292 2.49 20.84 -12.40
CA ASN A 292 2.36 19.87 -11.32
C ASN A 292 1.32 20.29 -10.27
N SER A 293 1.22 21.58 -9.94
CA SER A 293 0.19 22.09 -9.03
C SER A 293 -1.23 21.93 -9.57
N ILE A 294 -1.41 22.06 -10.90
CA ILE A 294 -2.73 21.99 -11.54
C ILE A 294 -3.12 20.55 -11.89
N PHE A 295 -2.19 19.75 -12.43
CA PHE A 295 -2.49 18.41 -12.97
C PHE A 295 -2.11 17.28 -12.04
N THR A 296 -0.89 17.31 -11.48
CA THR A 296 -0.36 16.17 -10.72
C THR A 296 -0.86 16.18 -9.29
N PHE A 297 -0.81 17.33 -8.62
CA PHE A 297 -1.08 17.49 -7.19
C PHE A 297 -2.26 18.42 -6.90
N LYS A 298 -3.24 18.52 -7.80
CA LYS A 298 -4.39 19.45 -7.71
C LYS A 298 -5.09 19.45 -6.35
N LYS A 299 -5.21 18.27 -5.71
CA LYS A 299 -5.91 18.12 -4.42
C LYS A 299 -5.03 18.38 -3.19
N ARG A 300 -3.76 18.75 -3.37
CA ARG A 300 -2.75 18.87 -2.32
C ARG A 300 -2.09 20.26 -2.25
N ASN A 301 -2.79 21.28 -2.71
CA ASN A 301 -2.28 22.66 -2.79
C ASN A 301 -2.37 23.43 -1.45
N ALA A 302 -2.12 22.77 -0.34
CA ALA A 302 -2.12 23.42 0.99
C ALA A 302 -0.90 24.31 1.22
N GLY A 303 -1.08 25.37 2.00
CA GLY A 303 -0.02 26.31 2.37
C GLY A 303 0.30 27.36 1.30
N SER A 304 1.30 28.21 1.57
CA SER A 304 1.70 29.33 0.71
C SER A 304 2.21 28.86 -0.66
N PHE A 305 1.75 29.52 -1.73
CA PHE A 305 2.22 29.29 -3.10
C PHE A 305 3.74 29.47 -3.23
N ILE A 306 4.28 30.60 -2.70
CA ILE A 306 5.72 30.91 -2.75
C ILE A 306 6.52 29.86 -1.94
N GLY A 307 6.02 29.47 -0.76
CA GLY A 307 6.70 28.45 0.06
C GLY A 307 6.76 27.07 -0.63
N ARG A 308 5.70 26.68 -1.36
CA ARG A 308 5.72 25.46 -2.18
C ARG A 308 6.69 25.56 -3.36
N MET A 309 6.70 26.72 -4.03
CA MET A 309 7.62 26.98 -5.13
C MET A 309 9.08 26.88 -4.68
N ALA A 310 9.46 27.51 -3.58
CA ALA A 310 10.80 27.41 -3.01
C ALA A 310 11.18 25.96 -2.67
N ARG A 311 10.28 25.19 -2.05
CA ARG A 311 10.50 23.76 -1.80
C ARG A 311 10.64 22.95 -3.08
N TYR A 312 9.92 23.32 -4.15
CA TYR A 312 10.06 22.63 -5.44
C TYR A 312 11.43 22.88 -6.09
N HIS A 313 11.95 24.10 -6.02
CA HIS A 313 13.34 24.39 -6.45
C HIS A 313 14.37 23.55 -5.69
N ILE A 314 14.24 23.46 -4.37
CA ILE A 314 15.12 22.59 -3.55
C ILE A 314 14.99 21.13 -3.97
N SER A 315 13.77 20.63 -4.17
CA SER A 315 13.53 19.26 -4.62
C SER A 315 14.19 18.97 -5.97
N THR A 316 14.06 19.88 -6.91
CA THR A 316 14.68 19.77 -8.26
C THR A 316 16.19 19.80 -8.16
N ALA A 317 16.78 20.71 -7.38
CA ALA A 317 18.22 20.78 -7.16
C ALA A 317 18.77 19.49 -6.55
N ILE A 318 18.10 18.89 -5.57
CA ILE A 318 18.48 17.59 -4.98
C ILE A 318 18.42 16.50 -6.05
N GLY A 319 17.39 16.48 -6.90
CA GLY A 319 17.31 15.53 -8.01
C GLY A 319 18.48 15.62 -8.98
N VAL A 320 18.90 16.84 -9.33
CA VAL A 320 20.07 17.09 -10.18
C VAL A 320 21.37 16.62 -9.50
N LEU A 321 21.55 16.92 -8.21
CA LEU A 321 22.72 16.47 -7.44
C LEU A 321 22.79 14.93 -7.37
N ILE A 322 21.68 14.25 -7.17
CA ILE A 322 21.64 12.76 -7.17
C ILE A 322 22.02 12.21 -8.54
N ASN A 323 21.50 12.80 -9.63
CA ASN A 323 21.89 12.41 -10.98
C ASN A 323 23.40 12.54 -11.17
N TYR A 324 23.95 13.71 -10.86
CA TYR A 324 25.37 13.99 -11.02
C TYR A 324 26.28 13.10 -10.17
N ALA A 325 25.93 12.90 -8.89
CA ALA A 325 26.67 11.99 -8.02
C ALA A 325 26.61 10.54 -8.51
N THR A 326 25.46 10.07 -8.99
CA THR A 326 25.30 8.73 -9.56
C THR A 326 26.16 8.55 -10.80
N LEU A 327 26.15 9.53 -11.70
CA LEU A 327 26.99 9.53 -12.90
C LEU A 327 28.48 9.38 -12.53
N LEU A 328 28.97 10.19 -11.59
CA LEU A 328 30.39 10.14 -11.18
C LEU A 328 30.75 8.82 -10.51
N VAL A 329 29.92 8.33 -9.59
CA VAL A 329 30.18 7.06 -8.88
C VAL A 329 30.20 5.89 -9.86
N LEU A 330 29.20 5.77 -10.70
CA LEU A 330 29.12 4.66 -11.64
C LEU A 330 30.24 4.71 -12.71
N SER A 331 30.49 5.88 -13.30
CA SER A 331 31.46 5.99 -14.37
C SER A 331 32.92 5.98 -13.89
N LYS A 332 33.22 6.71 -12.79
CA LYS A 332 34.63 6.84 -12.33
C LYS A 332 35.05 5.78 -11.32
N ALA A 333 34.14 5.38 -10.37
CA ALA A 333 34.49 4.42 -9.34
C ALA A 333 34.18 2.96 -9.73
N LEU A 334 33.10 2.74 -10.48
CA LEU A 334 32.68 1.39 -10.90
C LEU A 334 32.96 1.10 -12.38
N HIS A 335 33.55 2.05 -13.12
CA HIS A 335 33.92 1.91 -14.54
C HIS A 335 32.75 1.49 -15.45
N VAL A 336 31.52 1.87 -15.11
CA VAL A 336 30.36 1.65 -15.96
C VAL A 336 30.37 2.67 -17.09
N GLU A 337 29.90 2.27 -18.27
CA GLU A 337 29.84 3.14 -19.45
C GLU A 337 29.08 4.45 -19.12
N VAL A 338 29.58 5.59 -19.61
CA VAL A 338 29.16 6.94 -19.19
C VAL A 338 27.69 7.21 -19.52
N LEU A 339 27.22 6.86 -20.72
CA LEU A 339 25.82 7.08 -21.11
C LEU A 339 24.87 6.24 -20.27
N PHE A 340 25.23 4.99 -19.98
CA PHE A 340 24.45 4.11 -19.13
C PHE A 340 24.42 4.62 -17.67
N SER A 341 25.57 5.09 -17.17
CA SER A 341 25.66 5.73 -15.85
C SER A 341 24.78 6.97 -15.74
N ASN A 342 24.72 7.78 -16.80
CA ASN A 342 23.88 8.97 -16.87
C ASN A 342 22.39 8.60 -16.88
N LEU A 343 21.98 7.60 -17.66
CA LEU A 343 20.59 7.12 -17.68
C LEU A 343 20.12 6.66 -16.29
N ILE A 344 20.96 5.91 -15.57
CA ILE A 344 20.67 5.51 -14.20
C ILE A 344 20.56 6.74 -13.30
N GLY A 345 21.46 7.71 -13.43
CA GLY A 345 21.44 8.95 -12.68
C GLY A 345 20.18 9.77 -12.91
N ILE A 346 19.76 9.93 -14.18
CA ILE A 346 18.48 10.61 -14.54
C ILE A 346 17.30 9.89 -13.88
N PHE A 347 17.26 8.58 -13.94
CA PHE A 347 16.19 7.80 -13.31
C PHE A 347 16.14 7.99 -11.80
N LEU A 348 17.27 7.88 -11.11
CA LEU A 348 17.35 8.08 -9.66
C LEU A 348 17.05 9.52 -9.25
N GLY A 349 17.53 10.50 -10.00
CA GLY A 349 17.21 11.93 -9.80
C GLY A 349 15.73 12.21 -9.97
N PHE A 350 15.10 11.63 -10.99
CA PHE A 350 13.65 11.72 -11.20
C PHE A 350 12.86 11.12 -10.03
N VAL A 351 13.22 9.91 -9.59
CA VAL A 351 12.54 9.24 -8.47
C VAL A 351 12.68 10.06 -7.19
N ALA A 352 13.87 10.61 -6.91
CA ALA A 352 14.11 11.46 -5.75
C ALA A 352 13.29 12.76 -5.82
N ASN A 353 13.30 13.45 -6.96
CA ASN A 353 12.52 14.67 -7.16
C ASN A 353 11.02 14.40 -7.01
N TYR A 354 10.50 13.31 -7.58
CA TYR A 354 9.10 12.90 -7.38
C TYR A 354 8.78 12.65 -5.92
N ALA A 355 9.59 11.85 -5.22
CA ALA A 355 9.37 11.50 -3.81
C ALA A 355 9.42 12.73 -2.88
N LEU A 356 10.34 13.67 -3.12
CA LEU A 356 10.42 14.93 -2.41
C LEU A 356 9.25 15.85 -2.75
N SER A 357 8.86 15.90 -4.01
CA SER A 357 7.69 16.67 -4.46
C SER A 357 6.42 16.21 -3.76
N GLU A 358 6.18 14.90 -3.70
CA GLU A 358 4.99 14.32 -3.06
C GLU A 358 4.95 14.52 -1.54
N ARG A 359 6.11 14.50 -0.87
CA ARG A 359 6.19 14.50 0.61
C ARG A 359 6.50 15.86 1.23
N PHE A 360 7.23 16.69 0.50
CA PHE A 360 7.78 17.94 1.02
C PHE A 360 7.16 19.17 0.35
N VAL A 361 6.92 19.11 -0.97
CA VAL A 361 6.31 20.23 -1.71
C VAL A 361 4.79 20.21 -1.59
N TRP A 362 4.16 19.08 -1.94
CA TRP A 362 2.70 18.88 -1.91
C TRP A 362 2.30 17.87 -0.83
N LYS A 363 2.63 18.21 0.43
CA LYS A 363 2.28 17.39 1.58
C LYS A 363 0.76 17.28 1.71
N GLU A 364 0.26 16.05 1.98
CA GLU A 364 -1.15 15.84 2.34
C GLU A 364 -1.41 16.47 3.70
N LEU A 365 -2.50 17.24 3.84
CA LEU A 365 -2.93 17.73 5.16
C LEU A 365 -3.39 16.53 5.98
N SER A 366 -2.84 16.35 7.16
CA SER A 366 -3.44 15.54 8.21
C SER A 366 -4.79 16.17 8.56
N GLY A 367 -5.86 15.35 8.67
CA GLY A 367 -7.24 15.80 8.78
C GLY A 367 -7.64 16.63 10.00
N ASP A 368 -6.70 17.23 10.73
CA ASP A 368 -6.92 18.05 11.92
C ASP A 368 -6.88 19.57 11.65
N GLU A 369 -6.75 20.01 10.39
CA GLU A 369 -6.68 21.44 10.04
C GLU A 369 -7.85 21.92 9.14
N THR A 370 -9.03 21.27 9.23
CA THR A 370 -10.26 21.79 8.58
C THR A 370 -11.35 22.08 9.60
#